data_7de21ee784f173a1fa2d024094009c63
#
_entry.id   7de21ee784f173a1fa2d024094009c63
#
_cell.length_a   1.000
_cell.length_b   1.000
_cell.length_c   1.000
_cell.angle_alpha   90.00
_cell.angle_beta   90.00
_cell.angle_gamma   90.00
#
_symmetry.space_group_name_H-M   'P 1'
#
loop_
_entity.id
_entity.type
_entity.pdbx_description
1 polymer ?
#
loop_
_entity_poly.entity_id
_entity_poly.type
_entity_poly.pdbx_seq_one_letter_code
_entity_poly.pdbx_strand_id
1 'polypeptide(L)'
;MREHIAIIGGGASGFFLSIELKRILPDVKVTIFEKSKKCLSKVEISGGGRCNCTNTFKGVDTLKSIYPRGEKVMKKIFKEFNHEDTCEWFENHGVKLIAQDDNCIFPKTQDSKTIINCFLREAMSLGVEIKNGYTLDGINIDADGMFMLSFKEHEEQYSSDFLSLTIGGQPKYNW
;
A
#
# COMPACT_ATOMS: atom_id res chain seq x y z
N MET A 1 -1.09 -26.29 8.02
CA MET A 1 -0.38 -25.06 8.48
C MET A 1 -1.12 -23.86 7.95
N ARG A 2 -1.07 -22.74 8.63
CA ARG A 2 -1.73 -21.51 8.20
C ARG A 2 -0.83 -20.85 7.15
N GLU A 3 -1.34 -20.58 5.95
CA GLU A 3 -0.56 -19.89 4.90
C GLU A 3 -0.07 -18.53 5.37
N HIS A 4 1.15 -18.18 4.98
CA HIS A 4 1.79 -16.91 5.34
C HIS A 4 2.11 -16.09 4.10
N ILE A 5 1.65 -14.84 4.09
CA ILE A 5 1.94 -13.85 3.06
C ILE A 5 2.87 -12.79 3.62
N ALA A 6 4.06 -12.66 3.04
CA ALA A 6 4.99 -11.60 3.36
C ALA A 6 4.81 -10.42 2.39
N ILE A 7 4.72 -9.20 2.94
CA ILE A 7 4.63 -7.95 2.17
C ILE A 7 5.86 -7.11 2.50
N ILE A 8 6.67 -6.80 1.49
CA ILE A 8 7.86 -5.95 1.65
C ILE A 8 7.52 -4.51 1.28
N GLY A 9 7.50 -3.66 2.28
CA GLY A 9 7.22 -2.22 2.18
C GLY A 9 5.94 -1.81 2.89
N GLY A 10 6.08 -1.06 3.99
CA GLY A 10 5.01 -0.50 4.82
C GLY A 10 4.49 0.84 4.31
N GLY A 11 4.32 1.00 2.99
CA GLY A 11 3.67 2.13 2.34
C GLY A 11 2.16 1.93 2.14
N ALA A 12 1.49 2.87 1.46
CA ALA A 12 0.05 2.78 1.18
C ALA A 12 -0.35 1.48 0.49
N SER A 13 0.42 1.04 -0.53
CA SER A 13 0.14 -0.20 -1.26
C SER A 13 0.24 -1.44 -0.36
N GLY A 14 1.25 -1.50 0.53
CA GLY A 14 1.43 -2.62 1.45
C GLY A 14 0.31 -2.71 2.47
N PHE A 15 -0.11 -1.58 3.03
CA PHE A 15 -1.23 -1.53 3.95
C PHE A 15 -2.55 -1.87 3.28
N PHE A 16 -2.86 -1.27 2.13
CA PHE A 16 -4.07 -1.58 1.38
C PHE A 16 -4.15 -3.07 1.06
N LEU A 17 -3.07 -3.63 0.49
CA LEU A 17 -3.00 -5.06 0.17
C LEU A 17 -3.22 -5.93 1.41
N SER A 18 -2.56 -5.61 2.52
CA SER A 18 -2.67 -6.41 3.75
C SER A 18 -4.09 -6.43 4.32
N ILE A 19 -4.78 -5.30 4.27
CA ILE A 19 -6.16 -5.15 4.74
C ILE A 19 -7.10 -5.96 3.86
N GLU A 20 -7.00 -5.82 2.52
CA GLU A 20 -7.86 -6.55 1.60
C GLU A 20 -7.61 -8.07 1.64
N LEU A 21 -6.34 -8.50 1.74
CA LEU A 21 -6.02 -9.92 1.94
C LEU A 21 -6.68 -10.48 3.19
N LYS A 22 -6.58 -9.78 4.31
CA LYS A 22 -7.19 -10.22 5.57
C LYS A 22 -8.72 -10.22 5.55
N ARG A 23 -9.35 -9.39 4.70
CA ARG A 23 -10.81 -9.39 4.51
C ARG A 23 -11.29 -10.57 3.69
N ILE A 24 -10.55 -10.89 2.61
CA ILE A 24 -10.88 -11.99 1.70
C ILE A 24 -10.46 -13.34 2.31
N LEU A 25 -9.33 -13.38 2.98
CA LEU A 25 -8.70 -14.58 3.57
C LEU A 25 -8.43 -14.35 5.07
N PRO A 26 -9.46 -14.35 5.94
CA PRO A 26 -9.32 -13.98 7.34
C PRO A 26 -8.35 -14.88 8.13
N ASP A 27 -8.17 -16.12 7.70
CA ASP A 27 -7.32 -17.10 8.37
C ASP A 27 -5.86 -17.05 7.95
N VAL A 28 -5.52 -16.35 6.87
CA VAL A 28 -4.13 -16.25 6.40
C VAL A 28 -3.31 -15.39 7.37
N LYS A 29 -2.03 -15.73 7.59
CA LYS A 29 -1.10 -14.86 8.29
C LYS A 29 -0.55 -13.83 7.29
N VAL A 30 -0.62 -12.54 7.63
CA VAL A 30 -0.06 -11.45 6.83
C VAL A 30 0.95 -10.68 7.66
N THR A 31 2.18 -10.52 7.15
CA THR A 31 3.24 -9.74 7.78
C THR A 31 3.76 -8.68 6.83
N ILE A 32 3.73 -7.42 7.26
CA ILE A 32 4.38 -6.29 6.56
C ILE A 32 5.79 -6.12 7.15
N PHE A 33 6.80 -6.13 6.29
CA PHE A 33 8.19 -5.79 6.63
C PHE A 33 8.54 -4.42 6.07
N GLU A 34 8.86 -3.48 6.94
CA GLU A 34 9.24 -2.10 6.57
C GLU A 34 10.67 -1.81 7.03
N LYS A 35 11.49 -1.31 6.11
CA LYS A 35 12.91 -0.97 6.38
C LYS A 35 13.08 0.16 7.38
N SER A 36 12.16 1.10 7.39
CA SER A 36 12.22 2.27 8.25
C SER A 36 11.63 1.96 9.64
N LYS A 37 11.96 2.80 10.62
CA LYS A 37 11.36 2.74 11.96
C LYS A 37 9.86 3.12 11.95
N LYS A 38 9.38 3.74 10.86
CA LYS A 38 8.01 4.25 10.71
C LYS A 38 7.44 3.87 9.36
N CYS A 39 6.27 3.26 9.35
CA CYS A 39 5.48 3.02 8.14
C CYS A 39 4.85 4.31 7.59
N LEU A 40 4.36 4.25 6.35
CA LEU A 40 3.55 5.29 5.70
C LEU A 40 4.23 6.67 5.58
N SER A 41 5.56 6.73 5.66
CA SER A 41 6.33 7.99 5.67
C SER A 41 6.12 8.83 4.41
N LYS A 42 5.92 8.20 3.24
CA LYS A 42 5.60 8.93 2.00
C LYS A 42 4.15 9.46 1.99
N VAL A 43 3.22 8.77 2.63
CA VAL A 43 1.84 9.24 2.84
C VAL A 43 1.85 10.51 3.68
N GLU A 44 2.65 10.52 4.76
CA GLU A 44 2.74 11.64 5.69
C GLU A 44 3.10 12.97 5.01
N ILE A 45 4.04 12.95 4.07
CA ILE A 45 4.52 14.15 3.38
C ILE A 45 3.78 14.44 2.06
N SER A 46 2.96 13.52 1.58
CA SER A 46 2.26 13.67 0.31
C SER A 46 1.23 14.80 0.36
N GLY A 47 0.98 15.46 -0.77
CA GLY A 47 0.04 16.58 -0.86
C GLY A 47 0.33 17.72 0.12
N GLY A 48 1.62 17.95 0.44
CA GLY A 48 2.02 18.98 1.42
C GLY A 48 1.61 18.64 2.86
N GLY A 49 1.64 17.35 3.23
CA GLY A 49 1.25 16.86 4.56
C GLY A 49 -0.25 16.62 4.72
N ARG A 50 -1.03 16.78 3.65
CA ARG A 50 -2.49 16.57 3.67
C ARG A 50 -2.93 15.21 3.12
N CYS A 51 -2.06 14.53 2.39
CA CYS A 51 -2.30 13.32 1.61
C CYS A 51 -3.33 13.52 0.48
N ASN A 52 -2.83 13.81 -0.72
CA ASN A 52 -3.67 13.72 -1.93
C ASN A 52 -3.97 12.23 -2.19
N CYS A 53 -5.21 11.81 -1.91
CA CYS A 53 -5.63 10.41 -2.00
C CYS A 53 -5.85 9.98 -3.45
N THR A 54 -6.52 10.83 -4.23
CA THR A 54 -6.87 10.58 -5.63
C THR A 54 -7.30 11.90 -6.31
N ASN A 55 -7.87 11.80 -7.51
CA ASN A 55 -8.40 12.93 -8.27
C ASN A 55 -9.82 12.60 -8.72
N THR A 56 -10.66 13.62 -8.97
CA THR A 56 -12.03 13.40 -9.47
C THR A 56 -12.06 12.98 -10.94
N PHE A 57 -10.96 13.14 -11.66
CA PHE A 57 -10.85 12.92 -13.12
C PHE A 57 -11.87 13.74 -13.93
N LYS A 58 -12.48 14.76 -13.34
CA LYS A 58 -13.42 15.65 -14.04
C LYS A 58 -12.71 16.40 -15.15
N GLY A 59 -13.27 16.34 -16.37
CA GLY A 59 -12.67 16.96 -17.56
C GLY A 59 -11.53 16.15 -18.18
N VAL A 60 -11.33 14.91 -17.77
CA VAL A 60 -10.35 13.99 -18.37
C VAL A 60 -11.04 13.15 -19.44
N ASP A 61 -10.80 13.46 -20.72
CA ASP A 61 -11.40 12.73 -21.84
C ASP A 61 -10.78 11.35 -22.04
N THR A 62 -9.48 11.21 -21.80
CA THR A 62 -8.77 9.94 -21.97
C THR A 62 -7.72 9.71 -20.89
N LEU A 63 -7.53 8.48 -20.45
CA LEU A 63 -6.46 8.12 -19.51
C LEU A 63 -5.06 8.36 -20.12
N LYS A 64 -4.94 8.42 -21.45
CA LYS A 64 -3.66 8.68 -22.14
C LYS A 64 -3.09 10.07 -21.80
N SER A 65 -3.95 11.07 -21.60
CA SER A 65 -3.51 12.43 -21.25
C SER A 65 -2.83 12.48 -19.88
N ILE A 66 -3.21 11.58 -18.96
CA ILE A 66 -2.67 11.52 -17.59
C ILE A 66 -1.60 10.43 -17.46
N TYR A 67 -1.81 9.28 -18.09
CA TYR A 67 -0.91 8.13 -18.07
C TYR A 67 -0.36 7.80 -19.46
N PRO A 68 0.46 8.67 -20.07
CA PRO A 68 0.90 8.50 -21.46
C PRO A 68 1.71 7.21 -21.69
N ARG A 69 2.43 6.75 -20.67
CA ARG A 69 3.23 5.50 -20.72
C ARG A 69 2.51 4.28 -20.15
N GLY A 70 1.40 4.45 -19.45
CA GLY A 70 0.71 3.40 -18.72
C GLY A 70 -0.76 3.23 -19.08
N GLU A 71 -1.28 3.91 -20.10
CA GLU A 71 -2.69 3.95 -20.44
C GLU A 71 -3.36 2.57 -20.50
N LYS A 72 -2.74 1.61 -21.19
CA LYS A 72 -3.31 0.26 -21.35
C LYS A 72 -3.44 -0.49 -20.04
N VAL A 73 -2.45 -0.31 -19.16
CA VAL A 73 -2.45 -0.93 -17.82
C VAL A 73 -3.49 -0.25 -16.95
N MET A 74 -3.50 1.09 -16.93
CA MET A 74 -4.46 1.87 -16.14
C MET A 74 -5.91 1.63 -16.56
N LYS A 75 -6.19 1.46 -17.86
CA LYS A 75 -7.53 1.08 -18.32
C LYS A 75 -8.02 -0.25 -17.76
N LYS A 76 -7.12 -1.22 -17.56
CA LYS A 76 -7.46 -2.51 -16.93
C LYS A 76 -7.70 -2.33 -15.44
N ILE A 77 -6.76 -1.65 -14.75
CA ILE A 77 -6.85 -1.40 -13.31
C ILE A 77 -8.12 -0.61 -12.97
N PHE A 78 -8.43 0.45 -13.71
CA PHE A 78 -9.61 1.28 -13.45
C PHE A 78 -10.96 0.58 -13.69
N LYS A 79 -10.98 -0.56 -14.37
CA LYS A 79 -12.17 -1.40 -14.45
C LYS A 79 -12.45 -2.19 -13.18
N GLU A 80 -11.37 -2.53 -12.45
CA GLU A 80 -11.44 -3.32 -11.22
C GLU A 80 -11.47 -2.42 -9.97
N PHE A 81 -10.69 -1.32 -9.98
CA PHE A 81 -10.59 -0.38 -8.87
C PHE A 81 -10.13 0.99 -9.39
N ASN A 82 -11.00 1.98 -9.31
CA ASN A 82 -10.77 3.32 -9.83
C ASN A 82 -10.73 4.39 -8.71
N HIS A 83 -10.82 5.65 -9.08
CA HIS A 83 -10.78 6.77 -8.14
C HIS A 83 -12.05 6.88 -7.28
N GLU A 84 -13.20 6.50 -7.80
CA GLU A 84 -14.47 6.47 -7.06
C GLU A 84 -14.43 5.35 -6.03
N ASP A 85 -13.96 4.16 -6.42
CA ASP A 85 -13.74 3.03 -5.50
C ASP A 85 -12.74 3.37 -4.39
N THR A 86 -11.71 4.17 -4.72
CA THR A 86 -10.76 4.69 -3.71
C THR A 86 -11.48 5.57 -2.69
N CYS A 87 -12.36 6.47 -3.14
CA CYS A 87 -13.14 7.32 -2.24
C CYS A 87 -14.08 6.49 -1.37
N GLU A 88 -14.83 5.60 -1.98
CA GLU A 88 -15.75 4.71 -1.27
C GLU A 88 -15.03 3.85 -0.24
N TRP A 89 -13.85 3.32 -0.59
CA TRP A 89 -13.05 2.54 0.34
C TRP A 89 -12.71 3.34 1.59
N PHE A 90 -12.21 4.57 1.46
CA PHE A 90 -11.88 5.40 2.60
C PHE A 90 -13.12 5.81 3.40
N GLU A 91 -14.22 6.14 2.74
CA GLU A 91 -15.48 6.52 3.40
C GLU A 91 -16.06 5.36 4.20
N ASN A 92 -16.04 4.14 3.66
CA ASN A 92 -16.45 2.91 4.35
C ASN A 92 -15.57 2.60 5.57
N HIS A 93 -14.34 3.16 5.61
CA HIS A 93 -13.43 3.08 6.76
C HIS A 93 -13.43 4.33 7.64
N GLY A 94 -14.48 5.16 7.53
CA GLY A 94 -14.72 6.31 8.41
C GLY A 94 -13.88 7.55 8.09
N VAL A 95 -13.24 7.61 6.93
CA VAL A 95 -12.50 8.78 6.45
C VAL A 95 -13.37 9.60 5.51
N LYS A 96 -13.77 10.78 5.92
CA LYS A 96 -14.47 11.73 5.04
C LYS A 96 -13.48 12.41 4.11
N LEU A 97 -13.77 12.38 2.80
CA LEU A 97 -12.98 13.01 1.76
C LEU A 97 -13.64 14.29 1.23
N ILE A 98 -12.85 15.15 0.62
CA ILE A 98 -13.31 16.37 -0.05
C ILE A 98 -12.49 16.62 -1.33
N ALA A 99 -13.19 16.92 -2.42
CA ALA A 99 -12.56 17.41 -3.65
C ALA A 99 -12.26 18.90 -3.53
N GLN A 100 -11.11 19.34 -4.01
CA GLN A 100 -10.71 20.73 -4.12
C GLN A 100 -10.93 21.25 -5.56
N ASP A 101 -10.78 22.56 -5.78
CA ASP A 101 -11.01 23.20 -7.08
C ASP A 101 -10.07 22.69 -8.19
N ASP A 102 -8.89 22.15 -7.81
CA ASP A 102 -7.93 21.52 -8.71
C ASP A 102 -8.23 20.02 -8.99
N ASN A 103 -9.43 19.57 -8.62
CA ASN A 103 -9.88 18.18 -8.69
C ASN A 103 -9.12 17.17 -7.83
N CYS A 104 -8.15 17.59 -7.02
CA CYS A 104 -7.48 16.72 -6.08
C CYS A 104 -8.41 16.39 -4.89
N ILE A 105 -8.33 15.14 -4.41
CA ILE A 105 -9.16 14.65 -3.31
C ILE A 105 -8.30 14.42 -2.07
N PHE A 106 -8.68 15.08 -0.99
CA PHE A 106 -7.99 15.05 0.31
C PHE A 106 -8.92 14.57 1.43
N PRO A 107 -8.37 14.09 2.56
CA PRO A 107 -9.19 13.94 3.75
C PRO A 107 -9.76 15.29 4.19
N LYS A 108 -11.01 15.32 4.61
CA LYS A 108 -11.69 16.56 5.04
C LYS A 108 -10.94 17.28 6.16
N THR A 109 -10.17 16.57 6.96
CA THR A 109 -9.32 17.11 8.03
C THR A 109 -8.11 17.89 7.52
N GLN A 110 -7.76 17.77 6.24
CA GLN A 110 -6.56 18.35 5.64
C GLN A 110 -5.25 17.90 6.34
N ASP A 111 -5.26 16.73 6.95
CA ASP A 111 -4.11 16.14 7.67
C ASP A 111 -3.91 14.68 7.20
N SER A 112 -2.73 14.38 6.69
CA SER A 112 -2.32 13.04 6.26
C SER A 112 -2.41 11.98 7.36
N LYS A 113 -2.34 12.39 8.62
CA LYS A 113 -2.52 11.50 9.78
C LYS A 113 -3.88 10.80 9.77
N THR A 114 -4.91 11.41 9.18
CA THR A 114 -6.23 10.79 9.04
C THR A 114 -6.15 9.51 8.21
N ILE A 115 -5.43 9.56 7.09
CA ILE A 115 -5.20 8.41 6.21
C ILE A 115 -4.28 7.37 6.88
N ILE A 116 -3.20 7.84 7.50
CA ILE A 116 -2.25 6.99 8.24
C ILE A 116 -2.97 6.22 9.33
N ASN A 117 -3.74 6.91 10.16
CA ASN A 117 -4.47 6.29 11.28
C ASN A 117 -5.55 5.31 10.79
N CYS A 118 -6.19 5.58 9.64
CA CYS A 118 -7.11 4.66 9.00
C CYS A 118 -6.40 3.34 8.65
N PHE A 119 -5.31 3.39 7.91
CA PHE A 119 -4.54 2.19 7.54
C PHE A 119 -4.04 1.42 8.75
N LEU A 120 -3.46 2.10 9.74
CA LEU A 120 -2.93 1.45 10.94
C LEU A 120 -4.06 0.77 11.74
N ARG A 121 -5.17 1.46 11.97
CA ARG A 121 -6.33 0.92 12.69
C ARG A 121 -6.89 -0.32 12.00
N GLU A 122 -7.12 -0.26 10.69
CA GLU A 122 -7.68 -1.38 9.93
C GLU A 122 -6.73 -2.59 9.94
N ALA A 123 -5.44 -2.37 9.65
CA ALA A 123 -4.46 -3.45 9.67
C ALA A 123 -4.36 -4.11 11.04
N MET A 124 -4.30 -3.32 12.12
CA MET A 124 -4.24 -3.82 13.50
C MET A 124 -5.51 -4.59 13.89
N SER A 125 -6.69 -4.09 13.54
CA SER A 125 -7.98 -4.73 13.86
C SER A 125 -8.13 -6.10 13.19
N LEU A 126 -7.50 -6.26 12.02
CA LEU A 126 -7.50 -7.51 11.25
C LEU A 126 -6.34 -8.45 11.61
N GLY A 127 -5.48 -8.07 12.55
CA GLY A 127 -4.36 -8.87 13.02
C GLY A 127 -3.21 -8.98 12.01
N VAL A 128 -2.99 -7.93 11.20
CA VAL A 128 -1.79 -7.82 10.35
C VAL A 128 -0.57 -7.59 11.25
N GLU A 129 0.45 -8.41 11.09
CA GLU A 129 1.73 -8.23 11.78
C GLU A 129 2.57 -7.16 11.05
N ILE A 130 3.11 -6.19 11.80
CA ILE A 130 3.94 -5.11 11.24
C ILE A 130 5.31 -5.17 11.89
N LYS A 131 6.36 -5.34 11.06
CA LYS A 131 7.76 -5.41 11.47
C LYS A 131 8.53 -4.24 10.88
N ASN A 132 8.92 -3.29 11.72
CA ASN A 132 9.71 -2.12 11.35
C ASN A 132 11.21 -2.36 11.57
N GLY A 133 12.08 -1.72 10.79
CA GLY A 133 13.52 -1.92 10.85
C GLY A 133 14.00 -3.18 10.11
N TYR A 134 13.20 -3.68 9.17
CA TYR A 134 13.51 -4.88 8.38
C TYR A 134 13.86 -4.50 6.95
N THR A 135 15.14 -4.27 6.67
CA THR A 135 15.63 -4.00 5.30
C THR A 135 15.88 -5.32 4.58
N LEU A 136 15.05 -5.64 3.59
CA LEU A 136 15.24 -6.85 2.79
C LEU A 136 16.63 -6.86 2.16
N ASP A 137 17.35 -7.97 2.33
CA ASP A 137 18.70 -8.20 1.78
C ASP A 137 18.67 -9.25 0.67
N GLY A 138 17.93 -10.34 0.87
CA GLY A 138 17.85 -11.43 -0.10
C GLY A 138 16.51 -12.14 -0.10
N ILE A 139 16.21 -12.75 -1.24
CA ILE A 139 15.07 -13.64 -1.46
C ILE A 139 15.60 -14.91 -2.09
N ASN A 140 15.35 -16.05 -1.46
CA ASN A 140 15.61 -17.37 -1.99
C ASN A 140 14.32 -18.18 -2.02
N ILE A 141 14.27 -19.22 -2.81
CA ILE A 141 13.17 -20.20 -2.81
C ILE A 141 13.78 -21.53 -2.40
N ASP A 142 13.18 -22.16 -1.39
CA ASP A 142 13.65 -23.47 -0.93
C ASP A 142 13.10 -24.63 -1.79
N ALA A 143 13.44 -25.87 -1.41
CA ALA A 143 13.03 -27.06 -2.14
C ALA A 143 11.52 -27.32 -2.14
N ASP A 144 10.79 -26.76 -1.17
CA ASP A 144 9.33 -26.85 -1.02
C ASP A 144 8.58 -25.70 -1.71
N GLY A 145 9.33 -24.76 -2.32
CA GLY A 145 8.77 -23.60 -3.02
C GLY A 145 8.46 -22.41 -2.11
N MET A 146 8.89 -22.44 -0.84
CA MET A 146 8.71 -21.35 0.11
C MET A 146 9.68 -20.21 -0.17
N PHE A 147 9.23 -18.97 -0.03
CA PHE A 147 10.10 -17.79 -0.05
C PHE A 147 10.86 -17.68 1.26
N MET A 148 12.19 -17.72 1.17
CA MET A 148 13.11 -17.51 2.29
C MET A 148 13.66 -16.09 2.21
N LEU A 149 13.30 -15.26 3.20
CA LEU A 149 13.64 -13.83 3.24
C LEU A 149 14.75 -13.59 4.26
N SER A 150 15.81 -12.91 3.85
CA SER A 150 16.87 -12.41 4.73
C SER A 150 16.83 -10.89 4.85
N PHE A 151 17.16 -10.38 6.02
CA PHE A 151 17.12 -8.95 6.34
C PHE A 151 18.47 -8.51 6.91
N LYS A 152 18.95 -7.32 6.52
CA LYS A 152 20.29 -6.83 6.88
C LYS A 152 20.57 -6.76 8.37
N GLU A 153 19.54 -6.36 9.11
CA GLU A 153 19.64 -6.09 10.55
C GLU A 153 19.31 -7.33 11.42
N HIS A 154 19.00 -8.46 10.79
CA HIS A 154 18.49 -9.67 11.48
C HIS A 154 19.19 -10.92 10.97
N GLU A 155 19.64 -11.78 11.87
CA GLU A 155 20.26 -13.08 11.54
C GLU A 155 19.20 -14.13 11.15
N GLU A 156 17.99 -13.99 11.68
CA GLU A 156 16.89 -14.92 11.40
C GLU A 156 16.36 -14.74 9.99
N GLN A 157 16.11 -15.86 9.32
CA GLN A 157 15.37 -15.89 8.06
C GLN A 157 13.88 -16.07 8.32
N TYR A 158 13.07 -15.44 7.49
CA TYR A 158 11.61 -15.58 7.52
C TYR A 158 11.15 -16.36 6.30
N SER A 159 10.29 -17.37 6.52
CA SER A 159 9.66 -18.12 5.44
C SER A 159 8.23 -17.63 5.19
N SER A 160 7.79 -17.66 3.93
CA SER A 160 6.41 -17.38 3.55
C SER A 160 6.01 -18.15 2.30
N ASP A 161 4.73 -18.50 2.22
CA ASP A 161 4.16 -19.17 1.05
C ASP A 161 4.03 -18.22 -0.14
N PHE A 162 3.73 -16.94 0.14
CA PHE A 162 3.56 -15.89 -0.88
C PHE A 162 4.36 -14.65 -0.49
N LEU A 163 4.85 -13.94 -1.52
CA LEU A 163 5.61 -12.72 -1.38
C LEU A 163 5.05 -11.61 -2.26
N SER A 164 4.83 -10.42 -1.68
CA SER A 164 4.51 -9.21 -2.42
C SER A 164 5.54 -8.11 -2.18
N LEU A 165 5.99 -7.46 -3.27
CA LEU A 165 6.93 -6.36 -3.23
C LEU A 165 6.20 -5.03 -3.45
N THR A 166 6.01 -4.26 -2.38
CA THR A 166 5.34 -2.95 -2.37
C THR A 166 6.29 -1.82 -1.98
N ILE A 167 7.54 -1.92 -2.44
CA ILE A 167 8.66 -1.05 -2.05
C ILE A 167 8.54 0.41 -2.55
N GLY A 168 7.60 0.66 -3.46
CA GLY A 168 7.36 1.99 -4.04
C GLY A 168 8.48 2.45 -4.97
N GLY A 169 8.32 3.66 -5.51
CA GLY A 169 9.34 4.29 -6.35
C GLY A 169 10.49 4.91 -5.54
N GLN A 170 11.68 4.98 -6.16
CA GLN A 170 12.86 5.62 -5.60
C GLN A 170 13.38 6.71 -6.55
N PRO A 171 13.16 8.01 -6.23
CA PRO A 171 13.45 9.11 -7.16
C PRO A 171 14.94 9.31 -7.49
N LYS A 172 15.84 8.71 -6.68
CA LYS A 172 17.30 8.89 -6.80
C LYS A 172 17.99 7.94 -7.77
N TYR A 173 17.31 6.94 -8.29
CA TYR A 173 17.87 6.04 -9.29
C TYR A 173 17.28 6.39 -10.66
N ASN A 174 18.13 6.97 -11.52
CA ASN A 174 17.88 7.01 -12.96
C ASN A 174 18.07 5.58 -13.47
N TRP A 175 17.01 4.99 -13.98
CA TRP A 175 17.02 3.73 -14.70
C TRP A 175 17.44 3.99 -16.17
#